data_2ce64569a11d97d11041feaf766a6585
#
_entry.id   2ce64569a11d97d11041feaf766a6585
#
_cell.length_a   1.000
_cell.length_b   1.000
_cell.length_c   1.000
_cell.angle_alpha   90.00
_cell.angle_beta   90.00
_cell.angle_gamma   90.00
#
_symmetry.space_group_name_H-M   'P 1'
#
loop_
_entity.id
_entity.type
_entity.pdbx_description
1 polymer ?
#
loop_
_entity_poly.entity_id
_entity_poly.type
_entity_poly.pdbx_seq_one_letter_code
_entity_poly.pdbx_strand_id
1 'polypeptide(L)'
;MNFIIQIKNQWYRMFRYYLLFHLILFSISMNCAFAQDDLSIFDLQVKKWAEDCNKEVTVELEMLLSSGRLSTGQLFDTFYIPIPNTDPQKYHTQYDKYSDQLLQIILDKYLEKDKNILFVVIVDVNGYLPTHNLKYSKSLTGDQKVDLLNNRTKRMFNDKTGLAAARNTNPYLMQKYSRDTGETMVDLSVPIFIREKHWGAIRFGYIVK
;
A
#
# COMPACT_ATOMS: atom_id res chain seq x y z
N MET A 1 22.37 -41.96 52.72
CA MET A 1 23.32 -41.47 51.67
C MET A 1 22.72 -41.57 50.28
N ASN A 2 21.87 -42.58 49.98
CA ASN A 2 21.32 -42.76 48.60
C ASN A 2 20.23 -41.77 48.20
N PHE A 3 19.48 -41.17 49.11
CA PHE A 3 18.35 -40.26 48.80
C PHE A 3 18.82 -38.90 48.23
N ILE A 4 19.92 -38.36 48.75
CA ILE A 4 20.49 -37.08 48.32
C ILE A 4 21.08 -37.19 46.90
N ILE A 5 21.62 -38.36 46.55
CA ILE A 5 22.16 -38.61 45.21
C ILE A 5 21.06 -38.70 44.17
N GLN A 6 19.91 -39.29 44.52
CA GLN A 6 18.75 -39.37 43.59
C GLN A 6 18.17 -37.99 43.31
N ILE A 7 18.03 -37.11 44.29
CA ILE A 7 17.53 -35.75 44.11
C ILE A 7 18.48 -34.95 43.22
N LYS A 8 19.78 -35.03 43.42
CA LYS A 8 20.78 -34.33 42.56
C LYS A 8 20.69 -34.79 41.10
N ASN A 9 20.52 -36.08 40.86
CA ASN A 9 20.40 -36.63 39.50
C ASN A 9 19.10 -36.20 38.82
N GLN A 10 18.00 -36.05 39.56
CA GLN A 10 16.74 -35.59 39.04
C GLN A 10 16.80 -34.09 38.68
N TRP A 11 17.42 -33.25 39.48
CA TRP A 11 17.67 -31.84 39.19
C TRP A 11 18.57 -31.62 37.96
N TYR A 12 19.61 -32.44 37.81
CA TYR A 12 20.51 -32.38 36.67
C TYR A 12 19.81 -32.74 35.36
N ARG A 13 18.90 -33.74 35.40
CA ARG A 13 18.10 -34.13 34.23
C ARG A 13 17.10 -33.01 33.87
N MET A 14 16.39 -32.44 34.83
CA MET A 14 15.48 -31.32 34.60
C MET A 14 16.19 -30.09 34.02
N PHE A 15 17.39 -29.76 34.56
CA PHE A 15 18.16 -28.63 34.03
C PHE A 15 18.65 -28.85 32.61
N ARG A 16 19.03 -30.06 32.24
CA ARG A 16 19.34 -30.41 30.82
C ARG A 16 18.17 -30.27 29.89
N TYR A 17 16.97 -30.69 30.29
CA TYR A 17 15.78 -30.52 29.49
C TYR A 17 15.36 -29.03 29.36
N TYR A 18 15.54 -28.26 30.41
CA TYR A 18 15.29 -26.81 30.37
C TYR A 18 16.25 -26.09 29.42
N LEU A 19 17.54 -26.41 29.47
CA LEU A 19 18.55 -25.88 28.54
C LEU A 19 18.30 -26.30 27.09
N LEU A 20 17.94 -27.56 26.84
CA LEU A 20 17.58 -28.07 25.50
C LEU A 20 16.34 -27.38 24.97
N PHE A 21 15.32 -27.18 25.81
CA PHE A 21 14.09 -26.49 25.42
C PHE A 21 14.32 -25.03 25.05
N HIS A 22 15.15 -24.32 25.79
CA HIS A 22 15.55 -22.94 25.45
C HIS A 22 16.45 -22.85 24.21
N LEU A 23 17.33 -23.82 23.98
CA LEU A 23 18.12 -23.91 22.75
C LEU A 23 17.25 -24.17 21.53
N ILE A 24 16.22 -25.01 21.64
CA ILE A 24 15.26 -25.28 20.56
C ILE A 24 14.39 -24.04 20.29
N LEU A 25 13.90 -23.34 21.33
CA LEU A 25 13.15 -22.09 21.18
C LEU A 25 14.01 -20.99 20.55
N PHE A 26 15.30 -20.90 20.91
CA PHE A 26 16.22 -19.94 20.31
C PHE A 26 16.54 -20.25 18.84
N SER A 27 16.60 -21.54 18.46
CA SER A 27 16.82 -21.94 17.07
C SER A 27 15.58 -21.75 16.18
N ILE A 28 14.37 -21.81 16.76
CA ILE A 28 13.12 -21.55 16.02
C ILE A 28 12.94 -20.04 15.75
N SER A 29 13.41 -19.17 16.64
CA SER A 29 13.34 -17.71 16.46
C SER A 29 14.32 -17.16 15.43
N MET A 30 15.32 -17.92 14.99
CA MET A 30 16.34 -17.47 14.02
C MET A 30 16.04 -17.80 12.57
N ASN A 31 14.94 -18.52 12.26
CA ASN A 31 14.60 -18.91 10.88
C ASN A 31 13.41 -18.15 10.28
N CYS A 32 13.04 -17.00 10.85
CA CYS A 32 12.24 -16.05 10.08
C CYS A 32 13.21 -15.19 9.23
N ALA A 33 13.92 -15.85 8.30
CA ALA A 33 14.51 -15.16 7.18
C ALA A 33 13.32 -14.65 6.34
N PHE A 34 12.93 -13.39 6.55
CA PHE A 34 12.20 -12.68 5.52
C PHE A 34 13.03 -12.87 4.25
N ALA A 35 12.43 -13.46 3.22
CA ALA A 35 12.98 -13.35 1.88
C ALA A 35 13.10 -11.84 1.64
N GLN A 36 14.31 -11.32 1.76
CA GLN A 36 14.64 -9.96 1.43
C GLN A 36 14.50 -9.94 -0.08
N ASP A 37 13.39 -9.37 -0.58
CA ASP A 37 13.28 -9.09 -2.01
C ASP A 37 14.56 -8.37 -2.40
N ASP A 38 15.28 -8.90 -3.39
CA ASP A 38 16.47 -8.25 -3.95
C ASP A 38 16.01 -6.99 -4.69
N LEU A 39 15.81 -5.93 -3.90
CA LEU A 39 15.42 -4.62 -4.41
C LEU A 39 16.61 -4.01 -5.15
N SER A 40 16.39 -3.62 -6.39
CA SER A 40 17.36 -2.82 -7.12
C SER A 40 17.55 -1.44 -6.45
N ILE A 41 18.63 -0.74 -6.79
CA ILE A 41 18.86 0.64 -6.31
C ILE A 41 17.66 1.53 -6.65
N PHE A 42 17.06 1.33 -7.83
CA PHE A 42 15.89 2.10 -8.24
C PHE A 42 14.64 1.74 -7.43
N ASP A 43 14.42 0.45 -7.13
CA ASP A 43 13.31 0.01 -6.26
C ASP A 43 13.43 0.63 -4.86
N LEU A 44 14.64 0.67 -4.28
CA LEU A 44 14.91 1.34 -3.00
C LEU A 44 14.59 2.83 -3.06
N GLN A 45 14.95 3.49 -4.16
CA GLN A 45 14.66 4.91 -4.36
C GLN A 45 13.15 5.16 -4.49
N VAL A 46 12.43 4.33 -5.27
CA VAL A 46 10.97 4.43 -5.41
C VAL A 46 10.28 4.16 -4.07
N LYS A 47 10.75 3.15 -3.32
CA LYS A 47 10.25 2.87 -1.96
C LYS A 47 10.39 4.10 -1.06
N LYS A 48 11.55 4.76 -1.07
CA LYS A 48 11.77 5.99 -0.31
C LYS A 48 10.79 7.10 -0.73
N TRP A 49 10.57 7.30 -2.03
CA TRP A 49 9.60 8.27 -2.51
C TRP A 49 8.16 7.91 -2.11
N ALA A 50 7.81 6.62 -2.12
CA ALA A 50 6.49 6.17 -1.69
C ALA A 50 6.25 6.43 -0.20
N GLU A 51 7.27 6.18 0.64
CA GLU A 51 7.22 6.49 2.08
C GLU A 51 7.11 8.00 2.35
N ASP A 52 7.84 8.83 1.61
CA ASP A 52 7.79 10.29 1.77
C ASP A 52 6.45 10.84 1.25
N CYS A 53 5.94 10.35 0.11
CA CYS A 53 4.61 10.66 -0.40
C CYS A 53 3.52 10.30 0.62
N ASN A 54 3.63 9.12 1.22
CA ASN A 54 2.70 8.66 2.25
C ASN A 54 2.63 9.62 3.46
N LYS A 55 3.78 10.10 3.92
CA LYS A 55 3.84 11.10 5.02
C LYS A 55 3.09 12.37 4.65
N GLU A 56 3.31 12.91 3.44
CA GLU A 56 2.65 14.13 2.99
C GLU A 56 1.13 13.94 2.85
N VAL A 57 0.69 12.84 2.23
CA VAL A 57 -0.73 12.49 2.10
C VAL A 57 -1.38 12.31 3.47
N THR A 58 -0.70 11.62 4.40
CA THR A 58 -1.20 11.40 5.76
C THR A 58 -1.36 12.73 6.52
N VAL A 59 -0.36 13.61 6.44
CA VAL A 59 -0.43 14.95 7.07
C VAL A 59 -1.61 15.74 6.53
N GLU A 60 -1.84 15.75 5.22
CA GLU A 60 -2.95 16.48 4.60
C GLU A 60 -4.32 15.92 5.04
N LEU A 61 -4.47 14.59 5.07
CA LEU A 61 -5.70 13.94 5.53
C LEU A 61 -5.96 14.22 7.03
N GLU A 62 -4.92 14.18 7.87
CA GLU A 62 -5.03 14.51 9.30
C GLU A 62 -5.39 16.00 9.52
N MET A 63 -4.88 16.89 8.69
CA MET A 63 -5.27 18.32 8.73
C MET A 63 -6.74 18.50 8.36
N LEU A 64 -7.27 17.78 7.38
CA LEU A 64 -8.69 17.81 7.03
C LEU A 64 -9.56 17.30 8.17
N LEU A 65 -9.14 16.24 8.86
CA LEU A 65 -9.86 15.67 10.00
C LEU A 65 -9.81 16.60 11.23
N SER A 66 -8.66 17.16 11.55
CA SER A 66 -8.47 18.02 12.72
C SER A 66 -9.16 19.38 12.57
N SER A 67 -9.25 19.91 11.35
CA SER A 67 -9.99 21.13 11.04
C SER A 67 -11.51 20.95 10.94
N GLY A 68 -12.01 19.72 11.02
CA GLY A 68 -13.43 19.39 10.86
C GLY A 68 -13.97 19.53 9.43
N ARG A 69 -13.11 19.76 8.45
CA ARG A 69 -13.49 19.82 7.02
C ARG A 69 -13.92 18.46 6.48
N LEU A 70 -13.38 17.38 7.05
CA LEU A 70 -13.73 16.00 6.79
C LEU A 70 -13.88 15.27 8.12
N SER A 71 -14.92 14.48 8.29
CA SER A 71 -15.05 13.60 9.45
C SER A 71 -14.37 12.26 9.23
N THR A 72 -14.00 11.55 10.29
CA THR A 72 -13.46 10.19 10.20
C THR A 72 -14.45 9.25 9.50
N GLY A 73 -15.77 9.39 9.78
CA GLY A 73 -16.79 8.60 9.10
C GLY A 73 -16.82 8.81 7.59
N GLN A 74 -16.66 10.07 7.14
CA GLN A 74 -16.60 10.38 5.71
C GLN A 74 -15.33 9.86 5.04
N LEU A 75 -14.17 9.98 5.70
CA LEU A 75 -12.90 9.48 5.14
C LEU A 75 -12.88 7.94 4.99
N PHE A 76 -13.51 7.22 5.92
CA PHE A 76 -13.59 5.75 5.91
C PHE A 76 -14.91 5.22 5.35
N ASP A 77 -15.70 6.10 4.70
CA ASP A 77 -16.93 5.69 4.02
C ASP A 77 -16.60 4.84 2.78
N THR A 78 -17.27 3.71 2.67
CA THR A 78 -17.16 2.77 1.55
C THR A 78 -18.43 2.73 0.70
N PHE A 79 -19.27 3.73 0.81
CA PHE A 79 -20.47 3.89 -0.03
C PHE A 79 -20.09 4.62 -1.31
N TYR A 80 -19.96 3.87 -2.39
CA TYR A 80 -19.56 4.37 -3.71
C TYR A 80 -20.81 4.69 -4.54
N ILE A 81 -21.04 5.99 -4.80
CA ILE A 81 -22.19 6.47 -5.59
C ILE A 81 -21.83 6.37 -7.07
N PRO A 82 -22.53 5.56 -7.88
CA PRO A 82 -22.23 5.44 -9.31
C PRO A 82 -22.41 6.78 -10.02
N ILE A 83 -21.45 7.13 -10.90
CA ILE A 83 -21.58 8.28 -11.82
C ILE A 83 -22.27 7.78 -13.07
N PRO A 84 -23.47 8.31 -13.41
CA PRO A 84 -24.23 7.87 -14.58
C PRO A 84 -23.45 8.03 -15.89
N ASN A 85 -23.71 7.15 -16.85
CA ASN A 85 -23.16 7.21 -18.21
C ASN A 85 -21.61 7.19 -18.27
N THR A 86 -20.97 6.46 -17.35
CA THR A 86 -19.52 6.25 -17.38
C THR A 86 -19.17 4.79 -17.66
N ASP A 87 -18.24 4.56 -18.60
CA ASP A 87 -17.70 3.26 -18.96
C ASP A 87 -16.17 3.39 -19.14
N PRO A 88 -15.33 2.73 -18.31
CA PRO A 88 -15.72 1.91 -17.15
C PRO A 88 -16.48 2.70 -16.08
N GLN A 89 -17.32 2.00 -15.31
CA GLN A 89 -18.13 2.62 -14.27
C GLN A 89 -17.25 3.40 -13.29
N LYS A 90 -17.61 4.64 -13.05
CA LYS A 90 -16.98 5.55 -12.07
C LYS A 90 -17.91 5.78 -10.89
N TYR A 91 -17.29 6.26 -9.79
CA TYR A 91 -18.01 6.46 -8.54
C TYR A 91 -17.62 7.78 -7.89
N HIS A 92 -18.47 8.27 -6.99
CA HIS A 92 -18.18 9.34 -6.05
C HIS A 92 -18.14 8.82 -4.61
N THR A 93 -17.27 9.45 -3.81
CA THR A 93 -17.23 9.30 -2.35
C THR A 93 -17.25 10.68 -1.69
N GLN A 94 -17.44 10.71 -0.37
CA GLN A 94 -17.49 11.95 0.39
C GLN A 94 -16.14 12.69 0.47
N TYR A 95 -15.02 12.00 0.20
CA TYR A 95 -13.66 12.58 0.26
C TYR A 95 -13.07 12.96 -1.11
N ASP A 96 -13.75 12.70 -2.22
CA ASP A 96 -13.27 12.97 -3.58
C ASP A 96 -12.81 14.41 -3.80
N LYS A 97 -13.63 15.38 -3.35
CA LYS A 97 -13.34 16.81 -3.51
C LYS A 97 -11.97 17.17 -2.94
N TYR A 98 -11.64 16.63 -1.78
CA TYR A 98 -10.36 16.92 -1.12
C TYR A 98 -9.21 16.17 -1.81
N SER A 99 -9.47 14.95 -2.29
CA SER A 99 -8.50 14.19 -3.06
C SER A 99 -8.11 14.92 -4.34
N ASP A 100 -9.08 15.44 -5.08
CA ASP A 100 -8.83 16.19 -6.32
C ASP A 100 -8.11 17.53 -6.08
N GLN A 101 -8.43 18.24 -5.01
CA GLN A 101 -7.89 19.58 -4.75
C GLN A 101 -6.52 19.58 -4.07
N LEU A 102 -6.24 18.60 -3.22
CA LEU A 102 -5.08 18.61 -2.34
C LEU A 102 -4.13 17.44 -2.64
N LEU A 103 -4.65 16.23 -2.74
CA LEU A 103 -3.79 15.05 -2.87
C LEU A 103 -3.24 14.90 -4.28
N GLN A 104 -3.97 15.27 -5.33
CA GLN A 104 -3.50 15.21 -6.72
C GLN A 104 -2.17 15.97 -6.90
N ILE A 105 -2.03 17.14 -6.29
CA ILE A 105 -0.81 17.97 -6.35
C ILE A 105 0.39 17.21 -5.75
N ILE A 106 0.17 16.52 -4.62
CA ILE A 106 1.20 15.70 -3.97
C ILE A 106 1.59 14.55 -4.90
N LEU A 107 0.60 13.82 -5.44
CA LEU A 107 0.83 12.67 -6.32
C LEU A 107 1.58 13.06 -7.59
N ASP A 108 1.26 14.21 -8.19
CA ASP A 108 1.94 14.70 -9.40
C ASP A 108 3.39 15.10 -9.12
N LYS A 109 3.67 15.73 -7.97
CA LYS A 109 5.05 16.03 -7.53
C LYS A 109 5.93 14.77 -7.49
N TYR A 110 5.38 13.64 -7.05
CA TYR A 110 6.12 12.38 -7.01
C TYR A 110 6.20 11.68 -8.36
N LEU A 111 5.20 11.85 -9.21
CA LEU A 111 5.23 11.35 -10.58
C LEU A 111 6.38 11.96 -11.39
N GLU A 112 6.72 13.23 -11.14
CA GLU A 112 7.76 13.97 -11.83
C GLU A 112 9.19 13.62 -11.35
N LYS A 113 9.36 12.78 -10.34
CA LYS A 113 10.67 12.41 -9.79
C LYS A 113 11.55 11.62 -10.77
N ASP A 114 10.94 10.76 -11.60
CA ASP A 114 11.66 10.01 -12.63
C ASP A 114 10.70 9.66 -13.78
N LYS A 115 11.22 9.73 -15.02
CA LYS A 115 10.45 9.43 -16.24
C LYS A 115 9.97 7.98 -16.35
N ASN A 116 10.58 7.05 -15.61
CA ASN A 116 10.16 5.66 -15.57
C ASN A 116 8.96 5.45 -14.64
N ILE A 117 8.58 6.42 -13.79
CA ILE A 117 7.37 6.36 -13.00
C ILE A 117 6.19 6.65 -13.93
N LEU A 118 5.29 5.69 -14.05
CA LEU A 118 4.12 5.79 -14.93
C LEU A 118 2.92 6.39 -14.22
N PHE A 119 2.74 6.08 -12.93
CA PHE A 119 1.70 6.64 -12.10
C PHE A 119 2.10 6.65 -10.61
N VAL A 120 1.53 7.60 -9.90
CA VAL A 120 1.53 7.66 -8.43
C VAL A 120 0.08 7.93 -8.01
N VAL A 121 -0.50 7.01 -7.26
CA VAL A 121 -1.92 7.09 -6.89
C VAL A 121 -2.16 6.65 -5.44
N ILE A 122 -3.31 7.04 -4.91
CA ILE A 122 -3.86 6.47 -3.68
C ILE A 122 -5.08 5.62 -4.03
N VAL A 123 -5.26 4.55 -3.28
CA VAL A 123 -6.47 3.71 -3.33
C VAL A 123 -6.93 3.41 -1.91
N ASP A 124 -8.24 3.34 -1.69
CA ASP A 124 -8.77 2.85 -0.43
C ASP A 124 -8.68 1.32 -0.33
N VAL A 125 -9.07 0.73 0.81
CA VAL A 125 -9.00 -0.72 1.06
C VAL A 125 -9.80 -1.59 0.09
N ASN A 126 -10.72 -1.00 -0.69
CA ASN A 126 -11.52 -1.69 -1.70
C ASN A 126 -10.98 -1.46 -3.13
N GLY A 127 -9.86 -0.75 -3.26
CA GLY A 127 -9.24 -0.42 -4.54
C GLY A 127 -9.91 0.76 -5.25
N TYR A 128 -10.75 1.54 -4.57
CA TYR A 128 -11.29 2.76 -5.14
C TYR A 128 -10.20 3.83 -5.24
N LEU A 129 -10.07 4.42 -6.42
CA LEU A 129 -9.11 5.47 -6.75
C LEU A 129 -9.81 6.82 -6.82
N PRO A 130 -9.80 7.63 -5.72
CA PRO A 130 -10.54 8.88 -5.65
C PRO A 130 -9.99 9.95 -6.58
N THR A 131 -8.68 9.96 -6.81
CA THR A 131 -8.02 10.88 -7.76
C THR A 131 -6.84 10.20 -8.42
N HIS A 132 -6.55 10.57 -9.66
CA HIS A 132 -5.36 10.11 -10.40
C HIS A 132 -4.45 11.30 -10.69
N ASN A 133 -3.21 11.05 -11.13
CA ASN A 133 -2.37 12.09 -11.68
C ASN A 133 -3.09 12.90 -12.75
N LEU A 134 -2.82 14.19 -12.85
CA LEU A 134 -3.49 15.13 -13.75
C LEU A 134 -3.48 14.64 -15.22
N LYS A 135 -2.38 13.99 -15.65
CA LYS A 135 -2.29 13.43 -17.01
C LYS A 135 -3.33 12.35 -17.32
N TYR A 136 -3.87 11.68 -16.28
CA TYR A 136 -4.91 10.65 -16.38
C TYR A 136 -6.24 11.06 -15.75
N SER A 137 -6.43 12.37 -15.54
CA SER A 137 -7.66 12.97 -15.00
C SER A 137 -8.26 13.97 -16.00
N LYS A 138 -8.06 13.75 -17.30
CA LYS A 138 -8.59 14.62 -18.36
C LYS A 138 -10.12 14.57 -18.37
N SER A 139 -10.75 15.61 -18.89
CA SER A 139 -12.21 15.62 -19.10
C SER A 139 -12.65 14.46 -19.99
N LEU A 140 -13.83 13.92 -19.71
CA LEU A 140 -14.43 12.89 -20.57
C LEU A 140 -14.74 13.51 -21.94
N THR A 141 -14.42 12.80 -23.01
CA THR A 141 -14.65 13.21 -24.40
C THR A 141 -15.91 12.57 -24.99
N GLY A 142 -16.39 11.50 -24.37
CA GLY A 142 -17.45 10.63 -24.91
C GLY A 142 -16.92 9.53 -25.86
N ASP A 143 -15.62 9.56 -26.21
CA ASP A 143 -14.96 8.45 -26.88
C ASP A 143 -14.39 7.50 -25.83
N GLN A 144 -14.97 6.30 -25.74
CA GLN A 144 -14.60 5.30 -24.74
C GLN A 144 -13.10 4.94 -24.79
N LYS A 145 -12.50 4.83 -25.98
CA LYS A 145 -11.08 4.47 -26.12
C LYS A 145 -10.16 5.58 -25.60
N VAL A 146 -10.49 6.82 -25.92
CA VAL A 146 -9.78 8.01 -25.45
C VAL A 146 -9.91 8.14 -23.92
N ASP A 147 -11.14 8.01 -23.43
CA ASP A 147 -11.46 8.17 -22.00
C ASP A 147 -10.87 7.05 -21.15
N LEU A 148 -10.81 5.82 -21.68
CA LEU A 148 -10.16 4.69 -20.98
C LEU A 148 -8.69 4.96 -20.70
N LEU A 149 -7.98 5.63 -21.59
CA LEU A 149 -6.55 5.94 -21.47
C LEU A 149 -6.31 7.20 -20.65
N ASN A 150 -7.11 8.26 -20.83
CA ASN A 150 -6.83 9.60 -20.35
C ASN A 150 -7.63 10.03 -19.11
N ASN A 151 -8.71 9.29 -18.79
CA ASN A 151 -9.54 9.53 -17.60
C ASN A 151 -9.67 8.27 -16.75
N ARG A 152 -8.71 8.06 -15.85
CA ARG A 152 -8.65 6.88 -14.98
C ARG A 152 -9.08 7.16 -13.54
N THR A 153 -9.35 8.41 -13.19
CA THR A 153 -9.83 8.83 -11.86
C THR A 153 -11.23 8.29 -11.56
N LYS A 154 -11.60 8.19 -10.30
CA LYS A 154 -12.93 7.77 -9.81
C LYS A 154 -13.31 6.34 -10.20
N ARG A 155 -12.31 5.47 -10.40
CA ARG A 155 -12.53 4.08 -10.81
C ARG A 155 -12.21 3.11 -9.68
N MET A 156 -12.77 1.91 -9.80
CA MET A 156 -12.46 0.78 -8.93
C MET A 156 -11.36 -0.08 -9.59
N PHE A 157 -10.24 -0.27 -8.90
CA PHE A 157 -9.13 -1.15 -9.27
C PHE A 157 -9.08 -2.32 -8.30
N ASN A 158 -10.06 -3.20 -8.42
CA ASN A 158 -10.31 -4.33 -7.53
C ASN A 158 -9.88 -5.68 -8.13
N ASP A 159 -9.02 -5.66 -9.14
CA ASP A 159 -8.31 -6.85 -9.61
C ASP A 159 -7.33 -7.38 -8.54
N LYS A 160 -6.74 -8.55 -8.80
CA LYS A 160 -5.85 -9.22 -7.83
C LYS A 160 -4.69 -8.33 -7.37
N THR A 161 -4.02 -7.64 -8.31
CA THR A 161 -2.89 -6.75 -8.00
C THR A 161 -3.36 -5.51 -7.24
N GLY A 162 -4.47 -4.91 -7.68
CA GLY A 162 -5.07 -3.73 -7.05
C GLY A 162 -5.48 -3.98 -5.61
N LEU A 163 -6.20 -5.07 -5.34
CA LEU A 163 -6.63 -5.41 -3.98
C LEU A 163 -5.47 -5.85 -3.08
N ALA A 164 -4.47 -6.57 -3.62
CA ALA A 164 -3.30 -6.92 -2.84
C ALA A 164 -2.55 -5.67 -2.36
N ALA A 165 -2.37 -4.66 -3.23
CA ALA A 165 -1.80 -3.37 -2.86
C ALA A 165 -2.66 -2.62 -1.84
N ALA A 166 -3.97 -2.48 -2.11
CA ALA A 166 -4.92 -1.72 -1.30
C ALA A 166 -5.07 -2.25 0.14
N ARG A 167 -4.92 -3.56 0.34
CA ARG A 167 -5.11 -4.27 1.61
C ARG A 167 -3.81 -4.64 2.32
N ASN A 168 -2.66 -4.35 1.72
CA ASN A 168 -1.37 -4.62 2.34
C ASN A 168 -1.18 -3.78 3.60
N THR A 169 -0.83 -4.41 4.71
CA THR A 169 -0.49 -3.77 5.98
C THR A 169 0.98 -3.93 6.36
N ASN A 170 1.78 -4.68 5.56
CA ASN A 170 3.22 -4.75 5.72
C ASN A 170 3.86 -3.41 5.31
N PRO A 171 5.11 -3.13 5.70
CA PRO A 171 5.78 -1.86 5.39
C PRO A 171 5.75 -1.47 3.91
N TYR A 172 5.80 -2.43 3.02
CA TYR A 172 5.57 -2.27 1.58
C TYR A 172 5.15 -3.61 0.95
N LEU A 173 4.59 -3.53 -0.25
CA LEU A 173 4.37 -4.68 -1.14
C LEU A 173 4.89 -4.30 -2.52
N MET A 174 5.71 -5.17 -3.12
CA MET A 174 6.18 -5.02 -4.48
C MET A 174 5.64 -6.16 -5.35
N GLN A 175 4.98 -5.81 -6.45
CA GLN A 175 4.40 -6.74 -7.40
C GLN A 175 5.00 -6.49 -8.78
N LYS A 176 5.55 -7.53 -9.41
CA LYS A 176 6.11 -7.46 -10.76
C LYS A 176 5.20 -8.20 -11.73
N TYR A 177 4.91 -7.59 -12.87
CA TYR A 177 4.13 -8.20 -13.94
C TYR A 177 4.56 -7.68 -15.31
N SER A 178 4.42 -8.54 -16.32
CA SER A 178 4.71 -8.16 -17.70
C SER A 178 3.49 -7.51 -18.33
N ARG A 179 3.72 -6.43 -19.07
CA ARG A 179 2.70 -5.80 -19.93
C ARG A 179 2.64 -6.53 -21.27
N ASP A 180 1.55 -6.32 -22.01
CA ASP A 180 1.39 -6.86 -23.37
C ASP A 180 2.48 -6.38 -24.33
N THR A 181 3.12 -5.26 -24.01
CA THR A 181 4.28 -4.70 -24.73
C THR A 181 5.59 -5.43 -24.45
N GLY A 182 5.62 -6.41 -23.54
CA GLY A 182 6.83 -7.12 -23.11
C GLY A 182 7.65 -6.41 -22.04
N GLU A 183 7.27 -5.19 -21.65
CA GLU A 183 7.94 -4.45 -20.58
C GLU A 183 7.55 -5.03 -19.22
N THR A 184 8.53 -5.16 -18.31
CA THR A 184 8.25 -5.50 -16.91
C THR A 184 7.86 -4.24 -16.14
N MET A 185 6.65 -4.24 -15.61
CA MET A 185 6.15 -3.20 -14.74
C MET A 185 6.21 -3.65 -13.28
N VAL A 186 6.59 -2.72 -12.41
CA VAL A 186 6.53 -2.88 -10.96
C VAL A 186 5.43 -1.98 -10.40
N ASP A 187 4.66 -2.53 -9.48
CA ASP A 187 3.72 -1.83 -8.62
C ASP A 187 4.24 -1.93 -7.18
N LEU A 188 4.81 -0.85 -6.67
CA LEU A 188 5.26 -0.76 -5.28
C LEU A 188 4.24 0.03 -4.49
N SER A 189 3.69 -0.59 -3.44
CA SER A 189 2.71 0.05 -2.56
C SER A 189 3.18 0.13 -1.12
N VAL A 190 2.79 1.22 -0.44
CA VAL A 190 2.96 1.41 1.00
C VAL A 190 1.59 1.69 1.63
N PRO A 191 1.28 1.11 2.80
CA PRO A 191 -0.02 1.28 3.44
C PRO A 191 -0.19 2.69 4.02
N ILE A 192 -1.41 3.22 3.91
CA ILE A 192 -1.83 4.47 4.53
C ILE A 192 -2.58 4.15 5.82
N PHE A 193 -2.07 4.64 6.95
CA PHE A 193 -2.76 4.58 8.23
C PHE A 193 -3.16 5.98 8.68
N ILE A 194 -4.42 6.17 9.02
CA ILE A 194 -4.97 7.41 9.57
C ILE A 194 -5.54 7.09 10.95
N ARG A 195 -5.04 7.74 11.99
CA ARG A 195 -5.42 7.46 13.38
C ARG A 195 -5.34 5.97 13.71
N GLU A 196 -4.21 5.36 13.35
CA GLU A 196 -3.91 3.93 13.53
C GLU A 196 -4.82 2.96 12.76
N LYS A 197 -5.79 3.46 11.99
CA LYS A 197 -6.69 2.65 11.17
C LYS A 197 -6.19 2.60 9.73
N HIS A 198 -6.07 1.41 9.16
CA HIS A 198 -5.70 1.21 7.77
C HIS A 198 -6.78 1.78 6.84
N TRP A 199 -6.39 2.76 6.00
CA TRP A 199 -7.28 3.41 5.04
C TRP A 199 -7.15 2.82 3.63
N GLY A 200 -5.96 2.44 3.23
CA GLY A 200 -5.65 1.97 1.89
C GLY A 200 -4.15 2.03 1.60
N ALA A 201 -3.75 2.40 0.40
CA ALA A 201 -2.34 2.43 0.01
C ALA A 201 -1.99 3.56 -0.95
N ILE A 202 -0.74 4.05 -0.86
CA ILE A 202 -0.02 4.73 -1.94
C ILE A 202 0.51 3.65 -2.89
N ARG A 203 0.41 3.87 -4.21
CA ARG A 203 0.92 2.95 -5.23
C ARG A 203 1.77 3.71 -6.23
N PHE A 204 2.95 3.20 -6.50
CA PHE A 204 3.86 3.66 -7.54
C PHE A 204 3.97 2.59 -8.62
N GLY A 205 3.51 2.90 -9.82
CA GLY A 205 3.74 2.06 -10.99
C GLY A 205 4.91 2.57 -11.82
N TYR A 206 5.91 1.73 -12.09
CA TYR A 206 7.10 2.12 -12.83
C TYR A 206 7.65 0.97 -13.68
N ILE A 207 8.49 1.32 -14.65
CA ILE A 207 9.19 0.36 -15.53
C ILE A 207 10.58 0.09 -14.95
N VAL A 208 10.94 -1.20 -14.86
CA VAL A 208 12.30 -1.61 -14.48
C VAL A 208 13.22 -1.37 -15.68
N LYS A 209 14.41 -0.81 -15.42
CA LYS A 209 15.49 -0.72 -16.40
C LYS A 209 16.27 -2.02 -16.45
#